data_17a980cb04971a2cc964178e2c52153c
#
_entry.id   17a980cb04971a2cc964178e2c52153c
#
_cell.length_a   1.000
_cell.length_b   1.000
_cell.length_c   1.000
_cell.angle_alpha   90.00
_cell.angle_beta   90.00
_cell.angle_gamma   90.00
#
_symmetry.space_group_name_H-M   'P 1'
#
loop_
_entity.id
_entity.type
_entity.pdbx_description
1 polymer ?
#
loop_
_entity_poly.entity_id
_entity_poly.type
_entity_poly.pdbx_seq_one_letter_code
_entity_poly.pdbx_strand_id
1 'polypeptide(L)'
;MLLLTPEAMKRLLNYLILATRGGIARAQIIEAIRAQQLNAHQLSEKLGYDYSTIRHHLDVLMENHLLVASGNRYGQIYSLGPELESNYETFLTIGGKSIMPEKKRL
;
A
#
# COMPACT_ATOMS: atom_id res chain seq x y z
N MET A 1 8.64 -1.47 21.77
CA MET A 1 7.89 -1.61 20.53
C MET A 1 8.30 -2.86 19.78
N LEU A 2 7.31 -3.58 19.29
CA LEU A 2 7.59 -4.81 18.56
C LEU A 2 7.72 -4.53 17.08
N LEU A 3 8.77 -5.05 16.49
CA LEU A 3 8.94 -5.01 15.04
C LEU A 3 8.43 -6.32 14.46
N LEU A 4 7.82 -6.23 13.29
CA LEU A 4 7.37 -7.44 12.62
C LEU A 4 8.58 -8.20 12.10
N THR A 5 8.56 -9.50 12.32
CA THR A 5 9.56 -10.34 11.68
C THR A 5 9.27 -10.38 10.19
N PRO A 6 10.25 -10.76 9.37
CA PRO A 6 9.98 -10.92 7.94
C PRO A 6 8.84 -11.89 7.65
N GLU A 7 8.74 -12.96 8.45
CA GLU A 7 7.65 -13.92 8.25
C GLU A 7 6.30 -13.32 8.60
N ALA A 8 6.24 -12.53 9.68
CA ALA A 8 4.98 -11.89 10.04
C ALA A 8 4.59 -10.85 9.01
N MET A 9 5.54 -10.10 8.49
CA MET A 9 5.27 -9.13 7.43
C MET A 9 4.74 -9.85 6.19
N LYS A 10 5.35 -10.96 5.84
CA LYS A 10 4.91 -11.72 4.68
C LYS A 10 3.48 -12.22 4.86
N ARG A 11 3.14 -12.71 6.04
CA ARG A 11 1.77 -13.16 6.29
C ARG A 11 0.78 -12.01 6.20
N LEU A 12 1.13 -10.87 6.76
CA LEU A 12 0.27 -9.70 6.71
C LEU A 12 0.06 -9.25 5.27
N LEU A 13 1.12 -9.18 4.49
CA LEU A 13 1.00 -8.76 3.10
C LEU A 13 0.23 -9.77 2.27
N ASN A 14 0.46 -11.06 2.51
CA ASN A 14 -0.34 -12.08 1.83
C ASN A 14 -1.82 -11.88 2.10
N TYR A 15 -2.17 -11.63 3.35
CA TYR A 15 -3.56 -11.43 3.69
C TYR A 15 -4.13 -10.18 3.03
N LEU A 16 -3.46 -9.06 3.16
CA LEU A 16 -4.01 -7.79 2.68
C LEU A 16 -3.98 -7.66 1.17
N ILE A 17 -3.05 -8.31 0.51
CA ILE A 17 -2.85 -8.13 -0.93
C ILE A 17 -3.45 -9.30 -1.72
N LEU A 18 -3.26 -10.53 -1.26
CA LEU A 18 -3.65 -11.69 -2.05
C LEU A 18 -4.94 -12.33 -1.59
N ALA A 19 -5.24 -12.28 -0.31
CA ALA A 19 -6.33 -13.06 0.24
C ALA A 19 -7.62 -12.29 0.42
N THR A 20 -7.60 -10.97 0.29
CA THR A 20 -8.81 -10.17 0.50
C THR A 20 -9.14 -9.39 -0.75
N ARG A 21 -10.42 -9.04 -0.86
CA ARG A 21 -10.88 -8.16 -1.91
C ARG A 21 -10.18 -6.81 -1.75
N GLY A 22 -9.84 -6.20 -2.84
CA GLY A 22 -9.16 -4.91 -2.79
C GLY A 22 -7.65 -5.02 -2.71
N GLY A 23 -7.10 -6.24 -2.77
CA GLY A 23 -5.67 -6.41 -2.67
C GLY A 23 -4.90 -5.72 -3.79
N ILE A 24 -5.42 -5.78 -5.01
CA ILE A 24 -4.76 -5.12 -6.13
C ILE A 24 -4.73 -3.61 -5.91
N ALA A 25 -5.85 -3.04 -5.47
CA ALA A 25 -5.88 -1.61 -5.20
C ALA A 25 -4.87 -1.23 -4.11
N ARG A 26 -4.79 -2.02 -3.05
CA ARG A 26 -3.84 -1.74 -1.97
C ARG A 26 -2.40 -1.84 -2.46
N ALA A 27 -2.11 -2.82 -3.30
CA ALA A 27 -0.76 -2.94 -3.86
C ALA A 27 -0.42 -1.74 -4.74
N GLN A 28 -1.37 -1.28 -5.53
CA GLN A 28 -1.16 -0.10 -6.37
C GLN A 28 -0.92 1.15 -5.52
N ILE A 29 -1.66 1.27 -4.43
CA ILE A 29 -1.47 2.41 -3.53
C ILE A 29 -0.07 2.38 -2.93
N ILE A 30 0.38 1.22 -2.47
CA ILE A 30 1.71 1.11 -1.88
C ILE A 30 2.78 1.49 -2.89
N GLU A 31 2.66 0.99 -4.11
CA GLU A 31 3.65 1.32 -5.14
C GLU A 31 3.64 2.80 -5.49
N ALA A 32 2.45 3.38 -5.59
CA ALA A 32 2.36 4.79 -5.94
C ALA A 32 2.98 5.66 -4.85
N ILE A 33 2.69 5.34 -3.60
CA ILE A 33 3.21 6.13 -2.48
C ILE A 33 4.72 5.97 -2.35
N ARG A 34 5.24 4.79 -2.63
CA ARG A 34 6.69 4.62 -2.55
C ARG A 34 7.42 5.43 -3.62
N ALA A 35 6.82 5.52 -4.78
CA ALA A 35 7.44 6.29 -5.86
C ALA A 35 7.38 7.78 -5.59
N GLN A 36 6.29 8.24 -4.94
CA GLN A 36 6.08 9.66 -4.72
C GLN A 36 5.09 9.82 -3.60
N GLN A 37 5.40 10.65 -2.62
CA GLN A 37 4.47 10.92 -1.53
C GLN A 37 3.25 11.63 -2.08
N LEU A 38 2.07 11.09 -1.79
CA LEU A 38 0.83 11.58 -2.37
C LEU A 38 -0.23 11.71 -1.28
N ASN A 39 -1.20 12.57 -1.54
CA ASN A 39 -2.39 12.66 -0.70
C ASN A 39 -3.51 11.79 -1.30
N ALA A 40 -4.63 11.71 -0.59
CA ALA A 40 -5.70 10.81 -1.01
C ALA A 40 -6.32 11.24 -2.34
N HIS A 41 -6.47 12.54 -2.57
CA HIS A 41 -7.01 13.01 -3.84
C HIS A 41 -6.09 12.66 -5.00
N GLN A 42 -4.80 12.86 -4.80
CA GLN A 42 -3.83 12.53 -5.85
C GLN A 42 -3.84 11.05 -6.16
N LEU A 43 -3.98 10.22 -5.12
CA LEU A 43 -4.08 8.77 -5.34
C LEU A 43 -5.33 8.41 -6.10
N SER A 44 -6.45 9.04 -5.74
CA SER A 44 -7.70 8.80 -6.45
C SER A 44 -7.55 9.11 -7.92
N GLU A 45 -6.99 10.26 -8.23
CA GLU A 45 -6.82 10.67 -9.62
C GLU A 45 -5.83 9.77 -10.36
N LYS A 46 -4.72 9.46 -9.69
CA LYS A 46 -3.68 8.69 -10.34
C LYS A 46 -4.11 7.26 -10.64
N LEU A 47 -4.84 6.65 -9.71
CA LEU A 47 -5.17 5.23 -9.83
C LEU A 47 -6.56 4.99 -10.38
N GLY A 48 -7.41 6.00 -10.44
CA GLY A 48 -8.73 5.86 -11.02
C GLY A 48 -9.77 5.24 -10.10
N TYR A 49 -9.54 5.26 -8.80
CA TYR A 49 -10.52 4.77 -7.83
C TYR A 49 -11.24 5.94 -7.21
N ASP A 50 -12.48 5.69 -6.77
CA ASP A 50 -13.23 6.68 -6.02
C ASP A 50 -12.46 7.12 -4.79
N TYR A 51 -12.65 8.38 -4.41
CA TYR A 51 -11.99 8.90 -3.23
C TYR A 51 -12.33 8.07 -1.98
N SER A 52 -13.60 7.68 -1.82
CA SER A 52 -13.99 6.89 -0.66
C SER A 52 -13.32 5.52 -0.65
N THR A 53 -13.14 4.93 -1.82
CA THR A 53 -12.42 3.66 -1.93
C THR A 53 -10.97 3.84 -1.50
N ILE A 54 -10.32 4.90 -1.98
CA ILE A 54 -8.95 5.19 -1.58
C ILE A 54 -8.88 5.39 -0.07
N ARG A 55 -9.80 6.19 0.49
CA ARG A 55 -9.81 6.44 1.94
C ARG A 55 -9.92 5.14 2.72
N HIS A 56 -10.79 4.24 2.28
CA HIS A 56 -10.93 2.96 2.96
C HIS A 56 -9.62 2.18 2.97
N HIS A 57 -8.96 2.10 1.81
CA HIS A 57 -7.71 1.35 1.74
C HIS A 57 -6.60 2.02 2.53
N LEU A 58 -6.54 3.35 2.50
CA LEU A 58 -5.55 4.05 3.31
C LEU A 58 -5.75 3.77 4.80
N ASP A 59 -7.02 3.75 5.25
CA ASP A 59 -7.28 3.46 6.64
C ASP A 59 -6.84 2.06 7.01
N VAL A 60 -7.13 1.08 6.16
CA VAL A 60 -6.70 -0.30 6.43
C VAL A 60 -5.18 -0.39 6.52
N LEU A 61 -4.49 0.25 5.59
CA LEU A 61 -3.03 0.20 5.58
C LEU A 61 -2.43 0.93 6.77
N MET A 62 -3.05 2.06 7.17
CA MET A 62 -2.60 2.78 8.35
C MET A 62 -2.80 1.97 9.62
N GLU A 63 -3.95 1.32 9.73
CA GLU A 63 -4.24 0.50 10.91
C GLU A 63 -3.26 -0.64 11.06
N ASN A 64 -2.71 -1.12 9.97
CA ASN A 64 -1.74 -2.19 9.99
C ASN A 64 -0.30 -1.68 9.96
N HIS A 65 -0.12 -0.39 10.15
CA HIS A 65 1.20 0.25 10.26
C HIS A 65 2.04 0.12 9.00
N LEU A 66 1.39 -0.12 7.87
CA LEU A 66 2.11 -0.19 6.60
C LEU A 66 2.33 1.18 5.99
N LEU A 67 1.50 2.14 6.34
CA LEU A 67 1.65 3.53 5.92
C LEU A 67 1.65 4.43 7.13
N VAL A 68 2.26 5.60 6.95
CA VAL A 68 2.19 6.68 7.92
C VAL A 68 1.75 7.93 7.19
N ALA A 69 1.13 8.84 7.94
CA ALA A 69 0.64 10.09 7.37
C ALA A 69 1.32 11.25 8.08
N SER A 70 1.57 12.31 7.33
CA SER A 70 2.10 13.55 7.88
C SER A 70 1.29 14.71 7.34
N GLY A 71 1.38 15.86 8.01
CA GLY A 71 0.61 17.02 7.63
C GLY A 71 -0.64 17.15 8.48
N ASN A 72 -1.42 18.17 8.20
CA ASN A 72 -2.64 18.40 8.96
C ASN A 72 -3.81 17.65 8.31
N ARG A 73 -4.97 17.77 8.94
CA ARG A 73 -6.13 17.00 8.49
C ARG A 73 -6.57 17.35 7.07
N TYR A 74 -6.17 18.51 6.58
CA TYR A 74 -6.62 18.95 5.25
C TYR A 74 -5.65 18.56 4.16
N GLY A 75 -4.42 18.22 4.50
CA GLY A 75 -3.44 17.92 3.49
C GLY A 75 -2.51 16.81 3.92
N GLN A 76 -3.07 15.71 4.42
CA GLN A 76 -2.24 14.60 4.81
C GLN A 76 -1.58 13.97 3.59
N ILE A 77 -0.28 13.71 3.74
CA ILE A 77 0.51 13.06 2.73
C ILE A 77 0.98 11.73 3.31
N TYR A 78 0.94 10.71 2.49
CA TYR A 78 1.22 9.35 2.94
C TYR A 78 2.58 8.89 2.49
N SER A 79 3.23 8.11 3.33
CA SER A 79 4.49 7.47 3.01
C SER A 79 4.51 6.08 3.60
N LEU A 80 5.45 5.25 3.16
CA LEU A 80 5.55 3.91 3.70
C LEU A 80 6.00 3.95 5.14
N GLY A 81 5.39 3.09 5.96
CA GLY A 81 5.88 2.90 7.31
C GLY A 81 7.26 2.28 7.28
N PRO A 82 8.05 2.47 8.34
CA PRO A 82 9.44 1.99 8.31
C PRO A 82 9.56 0.48 8.16
N GLU A 83 8.62 -0.28 8.71
CA GLU A 83 8.70 -1.72 8.58
C GLU A 83 8.40 -2.20 7.18
N LEU A 84 7.45 -1.56 6.50
CA LEU A 84 7.21 -1.91 5.11
C LEU A 84 8.37 -1.48 4.23
N GLU A 85 8.93 -0.30 4.50
CA GLU A 85 10.07 0.16 3.73
C GLU A 85 11.22 -0.83 3.85
N SER A 86 11.49 -1.32 5.06
CA SER A 86 12.57 -2.29 5.28
C SER A 86 12.29 -3.63 4.61
N ASN A 87 11.03 -3.95 4.37
CA ASN A 87 10.64 -5.24 3.81
C ASN A 87 10.04 -5.09 2.42
N TYR A 88 10.42 -4.04 1.72
CA TYR A 88 9.78 -3.76 0.44
C TYR A 88 9.99 -4.86 -0.58
N GLU A 89 11.12 -5.55 -0.50
CA GLU A 89 11.34 -6.66 -1.42
C GLU A 89 10.35 -7.78 -1.21
N THR A 90 9.95 -8.01 0.03
CA THR A 90 8.89 -8.98 0.29
C THR A 90 7.59 -8.54 -0.35
N PHE A 91 7.27 -7.25 -0.26
CA PHE A 91 6.10 -6.73 -0.93
C PHE A 91 6.18 -6.95 -2.44
N LEU A 92 7.33 -6.72 -3.04
CA LEU A 92 7.47 -6.87 -4.48
C LEU A 92 7.21 -8.31 -4.93
N THR A 93 7.65 -9.29 -4.14
CA THR A 93 7.37 -10.69 -4.49
C THR A 93 5.88 -11.01 -4.44
N ILE A 94 5.14 -10.33 -3.59
CA ILE A 94 3.71 -10.59 -3.40
C ILE A 94 2.87 -9.69 -4.27
N GLY A 95 3.07 -8.37 -4.12
CA GLY A 95 2.25 -7.38 -4.78
C GLY A 95 2.60 -7.16 -6.23
N GLY A 96 3.88 -7.28 -6.56
CA GLY A 96 4.31 -7.07 -7.92
C GLY A 96 3.67 -8.05 -8.88
N LYS A 97 3.47 -9.28 -8.44
CA LYS A 97 2.83 -10.28 -9.28
C LYS A 97 1.37 -9.93 -9.55
N SER A 98 0.73 -9.30 -8.60
CA SER A 98 -0.67 -8.91 -8.77
C SER A 98 -0.81 -7.72 -9.70
N ILE A 99 0.18 -6.86 -9.73
CA ILE A 99 0.09 -5.60 -10.45
C ILE A 99 0.59 -5.71 -11.88
N MET A 100 1.56 -6.58 -12.14
CA MET A 100 2.27 -6.60 -13.39
C MET A 100 1.96 -7.74 -14.33
N PRO A 101 0.94 -8.57 -14.08
CA PRO A 101 0.75 -9.73 -14.96
C PRO A 101 0.51 -9.35 -16.41
N GLU A 102 -0.22 -8.26 -16.67
CA GLU A 102 -0.46 -7.86 -18.04
C GLU A 102 0.80 -7.42 -18.73
N LYS A 103 1.62 -6.67 -18.02
CA LYS A 103 2.86 -6.20 -18.61
C LYS A 103 3.76 -7.34 -19.00
N LYS A 104 3.73 -8.39 -18.21
CA LYS A 104 4.60 -9.51 -18.50
C LYS A 104 4.14 -10.32 -19.67
N ARG A 105 2.91 -10.18 -20.05
CA ARG A 105 2.41 -10.94 -21.19
C ARG A 105 2.73 -10.31 -22.52
N LEU A 106 3.30 -9.18 -22.51
CA LEU A 106 3.69 -8.54 -23.77
C LEU A 106 4.88 -9.23 -24.45
#